data_7dcdc7e915d34ef82ad401cefdab38d0
#
_entry.id   7dcdc7e915d34ef82ad401cefdab38d0
#
_cell.length_a   1.000
_cell.length_b   1.000
_cell.length_c   1.000
_cell.angle_alpha   90.00
_cell.angle_beta   90.00
_cell.angle_gamma   90.00
#
_symmetry.space_group_name_H-M   'P 1'
#
loop_
_entity.id
_entity.type
_entity.pdbx_description
1 polymer ?
#
loop_
_entity_poly.entity_id
_entity_poly.type
_entity_poly.pdbx_seq_one_letter_code
_entity_poly.pdbx_strand_id
1 'polypeptide(L)'
;MKANKQKCIWIAFIAVLAFCSNLRADPPLPGAIFSTDSTCTDVNVNIYAVKADVYIDGGPAHPGAAGLPDGSYCVQVTDPSGATVLGRSDPGAVIVVDGEFVQCYQLTSILKTGSSGFTDPGFDSTPNPGGEYKVWVSTDCDFINNSTKTDNFQVRTDCIKGYVCVTKFYDANANGVQDNGEADISGWQFRVFGHDNLHLWKETPRCAYVRTGTYSLLERTPNELNWIHTTPTEVQVEVETDYTESVTFGNVCTGAGGGLTLGYWSNPNGQKLETNSDFTALTALNLVTGQGTAQDFMGTLAQNKTSLRNFLLGANATNMANMLSAQLAAMKLNVLHGFVNGSALVYAPALSACGTAGLSSLGFISINDLMTAANQSLFDHPNTPVGNPDRACQETLKNALDDGNNNKNFTQSSPCTFTFGD
;
A
#
# COMPACT_ATOMS: atom_id res chain seq x y z
N MET A 1 -37.99 -28.71 83.83
CA MET A 1 -38.87 -27.64 84.41
C MET A 1 -39.11 -26.58 83.37
N LYS A 2 -40.40 -26.21 83.21
CA LYS A 2 -40.97 -25.09 82.46
C LYS A 2 -41.08 -25.33 80.89
N ALA A 3 -42.15 -25.84 80.48
CA ALA A 3 -43.51 -25.31 80.26
C ALA A 3 -43.63 -24.69 78.87
N ASN A 4 -44.27 -25.48 78.03
CA ASN A 4 -44.79 -25.15 76.70
C ASN A 4 -45.90 -24.11 76.76
N LYS A 5 -45.91 -23.19 75.83
CA LYS A 5 -47.11 -22.44 75.45
C LYS A 5 -47.29 -22.53 73.93
N GLN A 6 -48.15 -23.37 73.45
CA GLN A 6 -48.76 -23.39 72.14
C GLN A 6 -49.62 -22.15 71.96
N LYS A 7 -49.36 -21.46 70.80
CA LYS A 7 -50.28 -20.47 70.27
C LYS A 7 -50.86 -21.02 68.96
N CYS A 8 -52.15 -21.22 68.95
CA CYS A 8 -52.96 -21.54 67.78
C CYS A 8 -52.97 -20.27 66.86
N ILE A 9 -52.54 -20.39 65.61
CA ILE A 9 -52.77 -19.41 64.58
C ILE A 9 -53.77 -20.00 63.58
N TRP A 10 -54.91 -19.31 63.44
CA TRP A 10 -55.92 -19.55 62.43
C TRP A 10 -55.37 -19.19 61.03
N ILE A 11 -55.36 -20.16 60.12
CA ILE A 11 -55.03 -19.91 58.70
C ILE A 11 -56.36 -19.70 57.99
N ALA A 12 -56.57 -18.44 57.56
CA ALA A 12 -57.66 -18.08 56.66
C ALA A 12 -57.31 -18.57 55.26
N PHE A 13 -58.04 -19.48 54.69
CA PHE A 13 -57.97 -19.89 53.28
C PHE A 13 -58.56 -18.76 52.39
N ILE A 14 -57.72 -18.02 51.73
CA ILE A 14 -58.15 -17.15 50.64
C ILE A 14 -58.10 -18.04 49.37
N ALA A 15 -59.24 -18.35 48.82
CA ALA A 15 -59.37 -18.99 47.51
C ALA A 15 -59.01 -17.97 46.43
N VAL A 16 -57.81 -18.05 45.87
CA VAL A 16 -57.43 -17.34 44.66
C VAL A 16 -58.05 -18.10 43.48
N LEU A 17 -59.09 -17.59 42.90
CA LEU A 17 -59.57 -17.97 41.58
C LEU A 17 -58.52 -17.60 40.53
N ALA A 18 -57.69 -18.57 40.18
CA ALA A 18 -56.82 -18.46 39.00
C ALA A 18 -57.71 -18.45 37.74
N PHE A 19 -57.90 -17.29 37.16
CA PHE A 19 -58.31 -17.20 35.76
C PHE A 19 -57.18 -17.79 34.91
N CYS A 20 -57.24 -19.05 34.55
CA CYS A 20 -56.53 -19.60 33.43
C CYS A 20 -57.05 -18.95 32.15
N SER A 21 -56.51 -17.82 31.76
CA SER A 21 -56.57 -17.39 30.38
C SER A 21 -55.89 -18.48 29.57
N ASN A 22 -56.65 -19.23 28.79
CA ASN A 22 -56.12 -20.08 27.75
C ASN A 22 -55.35 -19.17 26.76
N LEU A 23 -54.06 -19.03 26.98
CA LEU A 23 -53.14 -18.57 25.94
C LEU A 23 -53.14 -19.66 24.86
N ARG A 24 -54.12 -19.55 23.93
CA ARG A 24 -54.03 -20.26 22.67
C ARG A 24 -52.80 -19.66 21.97
N ALA A 25 -51.77 -20.44 21.80
CA ALA A 25 -50.71 -20.09 20.86
C ALA A 25 -51.40 -19.89 19.49
N ASP A 26 -51.24 -18.69 18.92
CA ASP A 26 -51.77 -18.44 17.60
C ASP A 26 -51.17 -19.46 16.60
N PRO A 27 -52.00 -19.99 15.70
CA PRO A 27 -51.54 -20.99 14.75
C PRO A 27 -50.41 -20.34 13.90
N PRO A 28 -49.41 -21.12 13.49
CA PRO A 28 -48.36 -20.66 12.60
C PRO A 28 -48.95 -20.01 11.33
N LEU A 29 -48.35 -18.91 10.86
CA LEU A 29 -48.74 -18.24 9.63
C LEU A 29 -48.83 -19.26 8.48
N PRO A 30 -49.97 -19.42 7.77
CA PRO A 30 -50.08 -20.34 6.64
C PRO A 30 -49.30 -19.79 5.43
N GLY A 31 -49.24 -20.54 4.32
CA GLY A 31 -48.52 -20.16 3.11
C GLY A 31 -47.01 -20.36 3.20
N ALA A 32 -46.31 -19.92 2.20
CA ALA A 32 -44.86 -19.96 2.09
C ALA A 32 -44.33 -18.64 1.45
N ILE A 33 -43.05 -18.35 1.71
CA ILE A 33 -42.28 -17.36 0.93
C ILE A 33 -41.10 -18.09 0.31
N PHE A 34 -40.59 -17.57 -0.77
CA PHE A 34 -39.43 -18.12 -1.48
C PHE A 34 -38.65 -17.00 -2.19
N SER A 35 -37.36 -17.22 -2.32
CA SER A 35 -36.48 -16.36 -3.10
C SER A 35 -36.64 -16.67 -4.60
N THR A 36 -36.65 -15.60 -5.42
CA THR A 36 -36.86 -15.66 -6.88
C THR A 36 -35.99 -14.62 -7.56
N ASP A 37 -35.99 -14.60 -8.89
CA ASP A 37 -35.34 -13.58 -9.70
C ASP A 37 -36.33 -12.50 -10.19
N SER A 38 -35.85 -11.60 -11.04
CA SER A 38 -36.66 -10.50 -11.61
C SER A 38 -37.80 -10.96 -12.52
N THR A 39 -37.84 -12.23 -12.91
CA THR A 39 -38.94 -12.80 -13.74
C THR A 39 -40.13 -13.22 -12.91
N CYS A 40 -39.96 -13.39 -11.58
CA CYS A 40 -40.99 -13.87 -10.65
C CYS A 40 -41.55 -15.28 -10.97
N THR A 41 -40.89 -16.04 -11.83
CA THR A 41 -41.39 -17.35 -12.30
C THR A 41 -40.70 -18.53 -11.64
N ASP A 42 -39.46 -18.35 -11.22
CA ASP A 42 -38.67 -19.40 -10.59
C ASP A 42 -38.87 -19.40 -9.09
N VAL A 43 -39.01 -20.59 -8.50
CA VAL A 43 -39.21 -20.80 -7.06
C VAL A 43 -37.91 -21.33 -6.46
N ASN A 44 -37.48 -20.75 -5.33
CA ASN A 44 -36.27 -21.16 -4.61
C ASN A 44 -34.98 -21.07 -5.47
N VAL A 45 -34.75 -19.93 -6.11
CA VAL A 45 -33.50 -19.68 -6.87
C VAL A 45 -32.28 -19.78 -5.94
N ASN A 46 -32.39 -19.41 -4.70
CA ASN A 46 -31.47 -19.62 -3.57
C ASN A 46 -30.04 -19.11 -3.74
N ILE A 47 -29.47 -18.98 -4.96
CA ILE A 47 -28.09 -18.56 -5.21
C ILE A 47 -28.07 -17.43 -6.26
N TYR A 48 -27.57 -16.28 -5.87
CA TYR A 48 -27.54 -15.07 -6.70
C TYR A 48 -26.11 -14.57 -6.92
N ALA A 49 -25.87 -13.89 -8.01
CA ALA A 49 -24.59 -13.27 -8.31
C ALA A 49 -24.36 -12.01 -7.47
N VAL A 50 -25.38 -11.16 -7.39
CA VAL A 50 -25.34 -9.89 -6.65
C VAL A 50 -26.65 -9.67 -5.87
N LYS A 51 -26.62 -8.81 -4.84
CA LYS A 51 -27.80 -8.50 -4.01
C LYS A 51 -28.99 -7.93 -4.82
N ALA A 52 -28.71 -7.22 -5.89
CA ALA A 52 -29.72 -6.62 -6.76
C ALA A 52 -30.57 -7.65 -7.51
N ASP A 53 -30.08 -8.88 -7.66
CA ASP A 53 -30.80 -9.96 -8.34
C ASP A 53 -31.77 -10.73 -7.42
N VAL A 54 -31.76 -10.42 -6.11
CA VAL A 54 -32.56 -11.15 -5.11
C VAL A 54 -33.94 -10.51 -5.01
N TYR A 55 -34.93 -11.29 -5.38
CA TYR A 55 -36.35 -10.97 -5.19
C TYR A 55 -36.98 -11.98 -4.25
N ILE A 56 -38.09 -11.61 -3.61
CA ILE A 56 -38.94 -12.52 -2.83
C ILE A 56 -40.34 -12.56 -3.45
N ASP A 57 -40.94 -13.72 -3.36
CA ASP A 57 -42.33 -13.95 -3.68
C ASP A 57 -42.98 -14.84 -2.60
N GLY A 58 -44.28 -14.93 -2.60
CA GLY A 58 -44.98 -15.69 -1.59
C GLY A 58 -46.41 -16.06 -2.00
N GLY A 59 -46.85 -17.23 -1.49
CA GLY A 59 -48.18 -17.78 -1.82
C GLY A 59 -48.41 -19.15 -1.19
N PRO A 60 -49.26 -19.97 -1.81
CA PRO A 60 -49.45 -21.38 -1.41
C PRO A 60 -48.15 -22.16 -1.53
N ALA A 61 -47.79 -22.97 -0.55
CA ALA A 61 -46.60 -23.84 -0.57
C ALA A 61 -46.61 -24.87 -1.71
N HIS A 62 -47.78 -25.24 -2.20
CA HIS A 62 -48.03 -26.13 -3.36
C HIS A 62 -49.47 -25.95 -3.83
N PRO A 63 -49.82 -26.40 -5.04
CA PRO A 63 -51.20 -26.32 -5.53
C PRO A 63 -52.21 -26.92 -4.54
N GLY A 64 -53.23 -26.11 -4.17
CA GLY A 64 -54.25 -26.46 -3.20
C GLY A 64 -53.91 -26.30 -1.72
N ALA A 65 -52.68 -25.80 -1.40
CA ALA A 65 -52.36 -25.39 -0.05
C ALA A 65 -52.97 -24.02 0.29
N ALA A 66 -53.09 -23.69 1.56
CA ALA A 66 -53.47 -22.34 1.99
C ALA A 66 -52.37 -21.34 1.61
N GLY A 67 -52.77 -20.19 1.06
CA GLY A 67 -51.87 -19.06 0.84
C GLY A 67 -51.58 -18.28 2.12
N LEU A 68 -50.86 -17.20 1.97
CA LEU A 68 -50.63 -16.23 3.04
C LEU A 68 -51.93 -15.45 3.35
N PRO A 69 -52.22 -15.05 4.58
CA PRO A 69 -53.32 -14.16 4.87
C PRO A 69 -53.22 -12.83 4.11
N ASP A 70 -54.35 -12.34 3.59
CA ASP A 70 -54.38 -11.05 2.92
C ASP A 70 -54.00 -9.90 3.87
N GLY A 71 -53.21 -8.95 3.37
CA GLY A 71 -52.76 -7.81 4.18
C GLY A 71 -51.39 -7.29 3.77
N SER A 72 -50.86 -6.47 4.63
CA SER A 72 -49.54 -5.85 4.46
C SER A 72 -48.53 -6.48 5.39
N TYR A 73 -47.30 -6.66 4.88
CA TYR A 73 -46.22 -7.33 5.60
C TYR A 73 -44.96 -6.47 5.66
N CYS A 74 -44.17 -6.71 6.72
CA CYS A 74 -42.81 -6.22 6.86
C CYS A 74 -41.82 -7.28 6.41
N VAL A 75 -40.67 -6.85 5.93
CA VAL A 75 -39.56 -7.71 5.51
C VAL A 75 -38.31 -7.39 6.30
N GLN A 76 -37.56 -8.43 6.68
CA GLN A 76 -36.25 -8.31 7.32
C GLN A 76 -35.28 -9.30 6.68
N VAL A 77 -34.03 -8.89 6.53
CA VAL A 77 -32.91 -9.79 6.18
C VAL A 77 -31.93 -9.84 7.33
N THR A 78 -31.50 -11.05 7.67
CA THR A 78 -30.54 -11.32 8.75
C THR A 78 -29.40 -12.21 8.23
N ASP A 79 -28.37 -12.40 9.08
CA ASP A 79 -27.45 -13.51 8.95
C ASP A 79 -28.20 -14.86 9.05
N PRO A 80 -27.62 -16.01 8.66
CA PRO A 80 -28.30 -17.30 8.69
C PRO A 80 -28.84 -17.71 10.07
N SER A 81 -28.19 -17.26 11.14
CA SER A 81 -28.60 -17.53 12.51
C SER A 81 -29.85 -16.75 12.94
N GLY A 82 -30.14 -15.64 12.26
CA GLY A 82 -31.19 -14.69 12.65
C GLY A 82 -30.75 -13.69 13.73
N ALA A 83 -29.51 -13.74 14.20
CA ALA A 83 -29.04 -12.90 15.30
C ALA A 83 -28.66 -11.48 14.88
N THR A 84 -28.15 -11.32 13.66
CA THR A 84 -27.71 -10.03 13.14
C THR A 84 -28.68 -9.54 12.09
N VAL A 85 -29.36 -8.43 12.35
CA VAL A 85 -30.25 -7.78 11.38
C VAL A 85 -29.40 -6.97 10.39
N LEU A 86 -29.56 -7.28 9.11
CA LEU A 86 -28.80 -6.68 8.02
C LEU A 86 -29.60 -5.64 7.22
N GLY A 87 -30.94 -5.71 7.30
CA GLY A 87 -31.83 -4.75 6.67
C GLY A 87 -33.27 -4.98 7.09
N ARG A 88 -34.07 -3.89 7.10
CA ARG A 88 -35.51 -3.92 7.37
C ARG A 88 -36.28 -3.05 6.40
N SER A 89 -37.50 -3.46 6.07
CA SER A 89 -38.45 -2.65 5.31
C SER A 89 -39.21 -1.68 6.23
N ASP A 90 -39.81 -0.68 5.62
CA ASP A 90 -40.94 0.04 6.24
C ASP A 90 -42.13 -0.93 6.44
N PRO A 91 -43.04 -0.64 7.40
CA PRO A 91 -44.27 -1.38 7.53
C PRO A 91 -45.09 -1.32 6.24
N GLY A 92 -45.60 -2.48 5.82
CA GLY A 92 -46.44 -2.57 4.62
C GLY A 92 -45.70 -2.60 3.31
N ALA A 93 -44.43 -2.92 3.32
CA ALA A 93 -43.59 -2.98 2.11
C ALA A 93 -44.02 -4.07 1.12
N VAL A 94 -44.65 -5.13 1.60
CA VAL A 94 -45.16 -6.24 0.79
C VAL A 94 -46.67 -6.37 1.00
N ILE A 95 -47.41 -6.59 -0.08
CA ILE A 95 -48.86 -6.73 -0.07
C ILE A 95 -49.25 -8.13 -0.54
N VAL A 96 -50.15 -8.76 0.20
CA VAL A 96 -50.77 -10.05 -0.13
C VAL A 96 -52.26 -9.85 -0.46
N VAL A 97 -52.72 -10.40 -1.58
CA VAL A 97 -54.12 -10.42 -2.00
C VAL A 97 -54.42 -11.82 -2.55
N ASP A 98 -55.58 -12.37 -2.22
CA ASP A 98 -55.99 -13.72 -2.62
C ASP A 98 -54.97 -14.81 -2.24
N GLY A 99 -54.25 -14.58 -1.16
CA GLY A 99 -53.28 -15.54 -0.62
C GLY A 99 -51.90 -15.51 -1.22
N GLU A 100 -51.61 -14.61 -2.15
CA GLU A 100 -50.32 -14.47 -2.87
C GLU A 100 -49.79 -13.04 -2.84
N PHE A 101 -48.49 -12.85 -3.00
CA PHE A 101 -47.91 -11.54 -3.20
C PHE A 101 -48.44 -10.92 -4.49
N VAL A 102 -48.82 -9.65 -4.47
CA VAL A 102 -49.32 -8.94 -5.66
C VAL A 102 -48.27 -8.79 -6.76
N GLN A 103 -47.01 -8.93 -6.41
CA GLN A 103 -45.84 -8.97 -7.29
C GLN A 103 -44.66 -9.54 -6.51
N CYS A 104 -43.61 -10.01 -7.18
CA CYS A 104 -42.36 -10.26 -6.48
C CYS A 104 -41.64 -8.92 -6.16
N TYR A 105 -40.93 -8.89 -5.05
CA TYR A 105 -40.31 -7.67 -4.52
C TYR A 105 -38.79 -7.81 -4.48
N GLN A 106 -38.08 -6.87 -5.14
CA GLN A 106 -36.64 -6.78 -5.06
C GLN A 106 -36.19 -6.38 -3.64
N LEU A 107 -35.37 -7.19 -2.98
CA LEU A 107 -34.98 -6.94 -1.60
C LEU A 107 -34.23 -5.62 -1.42
N THR A 108 -33.32 -5.28 -2.36
CA THR A 108 -32.57 -4.02 -2.29
C THR A 108 -33.42 -2.77 -2.44
N SER A 109 -34.62 -2.90 -3.05
CA SER A 109 -35.52 -1.78 -3.26
C SER A 109 -36.47 -1.54 -2.07
N ILE A 110 -36.84 -2.61 -1.35
CA ILE A 110 -37.81 -2.50 -0.25
C ILE A 110 -37.16 -2.45 1.14
N LEU A 111 -35.88 -2.84 1.25
CA LEU A 111 -35.15 -2.84 2.50
C LEU A 111 -34.34 -1.57 2.67
N LYS A 112 -34.05 -1.26 3.93
CA LYS A 112 -33.15 -0.19 4.35
C LYS A 112 -32.15 -0.75 5.34
N THR A 113 -30.90 -0.31 5.25
CA THR A 113 -29.80 -0.62 6.14
C THR A 113 -29.29 0.62 6.88
N GLY A 114 -28.35 0.47 7.80
CA GLY A 114 -27.72 1.54 8.54
C GLY A 114 -27.64 1.26 10.04
N SER A 115 -26.49 1.48 10.61
CA SER A 115 -26.20 1.29 12.05
C SER A 115 -26.96 2.28 12.96
N SER A 116 -27.52 3.34 12.40
CA SER A 116 -28.25 4.41 13.14
C SER A 116 -29.76 4.43 12.90
N GLY A 117 -30.33 3.37 12.29
CA GLY A 117 -31.78 3.25 12.15
C GLY A 117 -32.32 3.04 10.75
N PHE A 118 -31.76 2.17 9.94
CA PHE A 118 -32.33 1.71 8.67
C PHE A 118 -32.79 2.84 7.73
N THR A 119 -31.87 3.69 7.32
CA THR A 119 -32.13 4.85 6.47
C THR A 119 -31.67 4.70 5.03
N ASP A 120 -30.62 3.88 4.81
CA ASP A 120 -30.00 3.74 3.50
C ASP A 120 -30.63 2.57 2.72
N PRO A 121 -30.85 2.69 1.40
CA PRO A 121 -31.45 1.64 0.58
C PRO A 121 -30.63 0.34 0.59
N GLY A 122 -31.31 -0.82 0.68
CA GLY A 122 -30.69 -2.14 0.59
C GLY A 122 -30.52 -2.85 1.93
N PHE A 123 -29.55 -3.76 2.00
CA PHE A 123 -29.19 -4.52 3.21
C PHE A 123 -27.69 -4.76 3.28
N ASP A 124 -27.16 -4.85 4.51
CA ASP A 124 -25.73 -5.05 4.76
C ASP A 124 -25.23 -6.42 4.30
N SER A 125 -23.93 -6.56 4.15
CA SER A 125 -23.31 -7.86 3.86
C SER A 125 -23.36 -8.77 5.09
N THR A 126 -23.66 -10.05 4.85
CA THR A 126 -23.65 -11.04 5.92
C THR A 126 -22.21 -11.27 6.43
N PRO A 127 -22.03 -11.45 7.76
CA PRO A 127 -20.73 -11.87 8.29
C PRO A 127 -20.43 -13.35 7.99
N ASN A 128 -21.41 -14.12 7.44
CA ASN A 128 -21.22 -15.49 7.06
C ASN A 128 -20.27 -15.61 5.85
N PRO A 129 -19.15 -16.36 5.95
CA PRO A 129 -18.16 -16.47 4.87
C PRO A 129 -18.72 -17.10 3.59
N GLY A 130 -19.83 -17.87 3.68
CA GLY A 130 -20.52 -18.46 2.53
C GLY A 130 -21.43 -17.50 1.78
N GLY A 131 -21.62 -16.27 2.28
CA GLY A 131 -22.56 -15.31 1.68
C GLY A 131 -24.03 -15.68 1.86
N GLU A 132 -24.35 -16.43 2.91
CA GLU A 132 -25.71 -16.89 3.20
C GLU A 132 -26.48 -15.86 4.02
N TYR A 133 -27.77 -15.73 3.73
CA TYR A 133 -28.74 -14.82 4.35
C TYR A 133 -30.03 -15.56 4.69
N LYS A 134 -30.80 -14.99 5.62
CA LYS A 134 -32.17 -15.40 5.89
C LYS A 134 -33.09 -14.21 5.70
N VAL A 135 -34.12 -14.36 4.87
CA VAL A 135 -35.21 -13.40 4.73
C VAL A 135 -36.39 -13.81 5.59
N TRP A 136 -37.03 -12.82 6.17
CA TRP A 136 -38.20 -12.93 7.05
C TRP A 136 -39.31 -12.04 6.53
N VAL A 137 -40.53 -12.54 6.55
CA VAL A 137 -41.73 -11.77 6.25
C VAL A 137 -42.69 -11.90 7.43
N SER A 138 -43.21 -10.78 7.94
CA SER A 138 -44.00 -10.75 9.15
C SER A 138 -45.23 -9.85 9.00
N THR A 139 -46.37 -10.28 9.60
CA THR A 139 -47.60 -9.46 9.63
C THR A 139 -47.60 -8.34 10.65
N ASP A 140 -46.76 -8.45 11.69
CA ASP A 140 -46.72 -7.54 12.83
C ASP A 140 -45.39 -6.77 12.96
N CYS A 141 -44.44 -6.99 12.06
CA CYS A 141 -43.09 -6.43 12.07
C CYS A 141 -42.21 -6.84 13.29
N ASP A 142 -42.68 -7.75 14.13
CA ASP A 142 -41.92 -8.23 15.31
C ASP A 142 -41.00 -9.40 14.98
N PHE A 143 -41.22 -10.08 13.87
CA PHE A 143 -40.42 -11.18 13.34
C PHE A 143 -40.29 -12.34 14.33
N ILE A 144 -41.33 -12.64 15.10
CA ILE A 144 -41.40 -13.77 16.03
C ILE A 144 -42.12 -14.98 15.43
N ASN A 145 -41.89 -16.19 15.99
CA ASN A 145 -42.12 -17.47 15.35
C ASN A 145 -43.53 -17.72 14.75
N ASN A 146 -44.61 -17.21 15.32
CA ASN A 146 -45.97 -17.54 14.84
C ASN A 146 -46.50 -16.54 13.78
N SER A 147 -45.91 -15.35 13.68
CA SER A 147 -46.34 -14.30 12.77
C SER A 147 -45.40 -14.16 11.56
N THR A 148 -44.46 -15.13 11.40
CA THR A 148 -43.42 -15.03 10.37
C THR A 148 -43.32 -16.21 9.42
N LYS A 149 -42.85 -15.92 8.20
CA LYS A 149 -42.30 -16.91 7.27
C LYS A 149 -40.87 -16.57 6.97
N THR A 150 -40.04 -17.57 6.70
CA THR A 150 -38.63 -17.38 6.39
C THR A 150 -38.22 -18.21 5.17
N ASP A 151 -37.24 -17.69 4.43
CA ASP A 151 -36.51 -18.42 3.43
C ASP A 151 -35.00 -18.09 3.52
N ASN A 152 -34.15 -18.95 2.98
CA ASN A 152 -32.71 -18.73 2.96
C ASN A 152 -32.24 -18.52 1.52
N PHE A 153 -31.30 -17.59 1.33
CA PHE A 153 -30.66 -17.39 0.05
C PHE A 153 -29.17 -17.12 0.24
N GLN A 154 -28.40 -17.26 -0.81
CA GLN A 154 -26.97 -16.99 -0.86
C GLN A 154 -26.69 -15.98 -1.95
N VAL A 155 -25.92 -14.95 -1.61
CA VAL A 155 -25.27 -14.08 -2.59
C VAL A 155 -23.82 -14.49 -2.67
N ARG A 156 -23.38 -14.88 -3.86
CA ARG A 156 -22.01 -15.39 -4.05
C ARG A 156 -20.99 -14.30 -3.72
N THR A 157 -20.18 -14.54 -2.72
CA THR A 157 -19.08 -13.66 -2.35
C THR A 157 -17.92 -13.73 -3.36
N ASP A 158 -17.84 -14.81 -4.12
CA ASP A 158 -16.86 -15.03 -5.17
C ASP A 158 -17.16 -14.28 -6.48
N CYS A 159 -18.38 -13.72 -6.62
CA CYS A 159 -18.75 -12.85 -7.74
C CYS A 159 -18.37 -11.38 -7.52
N ILE A 160 -18.05 -10.97 -6.29
CA ILE A 160 -17.62 -9.61 -5.98
C ILE A 160 -16.11 -9.56 -6.16
N LYS A 161 -15.69 -9.20 -7.37
CA LYS A 161 -14.29 -9.17 -7.76
C LYS A 161 -13.96 -7.91 -8.55
N GLY A 162 -12.73 -7.48 -8.43
CA GLY A 162 -12.13 -6.44 -9.25
C GLY A 162 -10.76 -6.87 -9.76
N TYR A 163 -10.06 -5.98 -10.42
CA TYR A 163 -8.71 -6.23 -10.91
C TYR A 163 -7.67 -5.53 -10.06
N VAL A 164 -6.57 -6.20 -9.80
CA VAL A 164 -5.32 -5.62 -9.31
C VAL A 164 -4.27 -5.80 -10.39
N CYS A 165 -3.74 -4.69 -10.87
CA CYS A 165 -2.66 -4.66 -11.85
C CYS A 165 -1.38 -4.14 -11.21
N VAL A 166 -0.26 -4.82 -11.43
CA VAL A 166 1.06 -4.39 -10.99
C VAL A 166 1.96 -4.23 -12.19
N THR A 167 2.59 -3.07 -12.28
CA THR A 167 3.63 -2.77 -13.26
C THR A 167 4.93 -2.43 -12.56
N LYS A 168 6.04 -2.60 -13.24
CA LYS A 168 7.38 -2.25 -12.79
C LYS A 168 8.09 -1.49 -13.87
N PHE A 169 8.65 -0.32 -13.55
CA PHE A 169 9.40 0.48 -14.51
C PHE A 169 10.83 0.74 -14.03
N TYR A 170 11.68 1.05 -14.99
CA TYR A 170 13.05 1.47 -14.76
C TYR A 170 13.11 2.99 -14.67
N ASP A 171 13.28 3.52 -13.48
CA ASP A 171 13.35 4.96 -13.19
C ASP A 171 14.78 5.47 -13.42
N ALA A 172 15.13 5.73 -14.68
CA ALA A 172 16.49 6.06 -15.07
C ALA A 172 16.98 7.42 -14.51
N ASN A 173 16.06 8.33 -14.25
CA ASN A 173 16.35 9.67 -13.69
C ASN A 173 16.16 9.71 -12.15
N ALA A 174 15.74 8.61 -11.54
CA ALA A 174 15.57 8.42 -10.09
C ALA A 174 14.66 9.49 -9.44
N ASN A 175 13.53 9.85 -10.10
CA ASN A 175 12.59 10.84 -9.61
C ASN A 175 11.33 10.25 -8.94
N GLY A 176 11.12 8.92 -9.02
CA GLY A 176 9.98 8.20 -8.44
C GLY A 176 8.72 8.23 -9.30
N VAL A 177 8.79 8.71 -10.54
CA VAL A 177 7.66 8.82 -11.48
C VAL A 177 8.05 8.16 -12.78
N GLN A 178 7.16 7.37 -13.38
CA GLN A 178 7.41 6.82 -14.71
C GLN A 178 7.29 7.91 -15.77
N ASP A 179 8.39 8.32 -16.34
CA ASP A 179 8.45 9.32 -17.40
C ASP A 179 8.32 8.70 -18.80
N ASN A 180 7.99 9.56 -19.77
CA ASN A 180 7.90 9.11 -21.16
C ASN A 180 9.29 8.66 -21.67
N GLY A 181 9.38 7.40 -22.07
CA GLY A 181 10.61 6.75 -22.52
C GLY A 181 11.26 5.84 -21.49
N GLU A 182 10.77 5.82 -20.26
CA GLU A 182 11.19 4.83 -19.26
C GLU A 182 10.50 3.50 -19.47
N ALA A 183 11.31 2.45 -19.58
CA ALA A 183 10.83 1.14 -19.98
C ALA A 183 10.28 0.34 -18.79
N ASP A 184 9.26 -0.46 -19.04
CA ASP A 184 8.80 -1.46 -18.08
C ASP A 184 9.87 -2.55 -17.88
N ILE A 185 9.95 -3.05 -16.62
CA ILE A 185 10.79 -4.19 -16.25
C ILE A 185 9.89 -5.43 -16.14
N SER A 186 10.17 -6.43 -16.97
CA SER A 186 9.48 -7.72 -16.90
C SER A 186 10.15 -8.67 -15.92
N GLY A 187 9.35 -9.58 -15.32
CA GLY A 187 9.86 -10.64 -14.47
C GLY A 187 10.21 -10.23 -13.03
N TRP A 188 9.88 -9.01 -12.62
CA TRP A 188 10.02 -8.59 -11.23
C TRP A 188 9.00 -9.30 -10.34
N GLN A 189 9.37 -9.62 -9.10
CA GLN A 189 8.52 -10.41 -8.21
C GLN A 189 7.89 -9.56 -7.11
N PHE A 190 6.64 -9.90 -6.78
CA PHE A 190 5.84 -9.25 -5.73
C PHE A 190 5.23 -10.28 -4.79
N ARG A 191 5.12 -9.93 -3.52
CA ARG A 191 4.25 -10.62 -2.55
C ARG A 191 2.95 -9.86 -2.46
N VAL A 192 1.84 -10.57 -2.60
CA VAL A 192 0.50 -10.01 -2.54
C VAL A 192 -0.22 -10.63 -1.37
N PHE A 193 -0.63 -9.82 -0.43
CA PHE A 193 -1.40 -10.22 0.75
C PHE A 193 -2.82 -9.70 0.59
N GLY A 194 -3.81 -10.53 0.84
CA GLY A 194 -5.23 -10.18 0.76
C GLY A 194 -6.11 -11.26 1.36
N HIS A 195 -7.37 -11.26 0.99
CA HIS A 195 -8.42 -12.09 1.58
C HIS A 195 -8.09 -13.59 1.69
N ASP A 196 -7.32 -14.15 0.77
CA ASP A 196 -7.16 -15.60 0.59
C ASP A 196 -5.73 -16.11 0.80
N ASN A 197 -4.86 -15.38 1.47
CA ASN A 197 -3.46 -15.73 1.75
C ASN A 197 -2.41 -14.98 0.90
N LEU A 198 -1.16 -15.23 1.26
CA LEU A 198 0.02 -14.75 0.54
C LEU A 198 0.12 -15.39 -0.85
N HIS A 199 0.15 -14.56 -1.87
CA HIS A 199 0.48 -14.98 -3.24
C HIS A 199 1.83 -14.40 -3.65
N LEU A 200 2.66 -15.22 -4.29
CA LEU A 200 3.90 -14.78 -4.94
C LEU A 200 3.62 -14.60 -6.43
N TRP A 201 3.68 -13.35 -6.89
CA TRP A 201 3.62 -13.03 -8.32
C TRP A 201 5.05 -12.94 -8.87
N LYS A 202 5.36 -13.83 -9.81
CA LYS A 202 6.72 -13.97 -10.37
C LYS A 202 6.89 -13.27 -11.71
N GLU A 203 5.84 -12.66 -12.23
CA GLU A 203 5.83 -12.02 -13.54
C GLU A 203 5.22 -10.62 -13.43
N THR A 204 5.85 -9.66 -14.09
CA THR A 204 5.34 -8.31 -14.30
C THR A 204 5.50 -7.92 -15.77
N PRO A 205 4.61 -7.10 -16.34
CA PRO A 205 3.35 -6.64 -15.75
C PRO A 205 2.36 -7.79 -15.50
N ARG A 206 1.53 -7.66 -14.46
CA ARG A 206 0.50 -8.66 -14.15
C ARG A 206 -0.78 -8.02 -13.67
N CYS A 207 -1.91 -8.46 -14.24
CA CYS A 207 -3.24 -8.20 -13.70
C CYS A 207 -3.86 -9.51 -13.22
N ALA A 208 -4.54 -9.46 -12.09
CA ALA A 208 -5.29 -10.59 -11.56
C ALA A 208 -6.70 -10.15 -11.16
N TYR A 209 -7.69 -11.00 -11.46
CA TYR A 209 -9.07 -10.83 -11.04
C TYR A 209 -9.19 -11.44 -9.63
N VAL A 210 -9.38 -10.60 -8.63
CA VAL A 210 -9.34 -10.96 -7.20
C VAL A 210 -10.62 -10.53 -6.51
N ARG A 211 -10.93 -11.09 -5.34
CA ARG A 211 -12.07 -10.65 -4.52
C ARG A 211 -11.91 -9.19 -4.10
N THR A 212 -13.03 -8.51 -3.85
CA THR A 212 -13.01 -7.17 -3.27
C THR A 212 -12.43 -7.17 -1.86
N GLY A 213 -11.80 -6.06 -1.50
CA GLY A 213 -11.19 -5.85 -0.19
C GLY A 213 -9.77 -5.29 -0.28
N THR A 214 -9.14 -5.13 0.88
CA THR A 214 -7.81 -4.54 0.99
C THR A 214 -6.72 -5.54 0.61
N TYR A 215 -5.81 -5.12 -0.25
CA TYR A 215 -4.62 -5.85 -0.66
C TYR A 215 -3.37 -5.05 -0.35
N SER A 216 -2.34 -5.71 0.16
CA SER A 216 -0.99 -5.17 0.29
C SER A 216 -0.09 -5.80 -0.77
N LEU A 217 0.54 -4.96 -1.56
CA LEU A 217 1.46 -5.30 -2.63
C LEU A 217 2.87 -4.94 -2.17
N LEU A 218 3.69 -5.94 -1.91
CA LEU A 218 5.06 -5.79 -1.42
C LEU A 218 6.06 -6.19 -2.51
N GLU A 219 6.87 -5.25 -2.93
CA GLU A 219 7.95 -5.51 -3.87
C GLU A 219 9.03 -6.40 -3.25
N ARG A 220 9.48 -7.42 -3.98
CA ARG A 220 10.62 -8.23 -3.54
C ARG A 220 11.94 -7.53 -3.87
N THR A 221 12.86 -7.56 -2.92
CA THR A 221 14.24 -7.12 -3.14
C THR A 221 15.00 -8.20 -3.91
N PRO A 222 15.70 -7.88 -5.00
CA PRO A 222 16.55 -8.84 -5.71
C PRO A 222 17.79 -9.19 -4.91
N ASN A 223 18.50 -10.23 -5.33
CA ASN A 223 19.76 -10.67 -4.70
C ASN A 223 20.88 -9.65 -4.92
N GLU A 224 20.83 -8.90 -6.01
CA GLU A 224 21.80 -7.88 -6.37
C GLU A 224 21.57 -6.61 -5.54
N LEU A 225 22.60 -6.18 -4.82
CA LEU A 225 22.51 -5.10 -3.85
C LEU A 225 22.56 -3.68 -4.47
N ASN A 226 22.70 -3.60 -5.78
CA ASN A 226 22.82 -2.33 -6.50
C ASN A 226 21.49 -1.79 -7.05
N TRP A 227 20.36 -2.38 -6.69
CA TRP A 227 19.04 -1.90 -7.02
C TRP A 227 18.49 -1.01 -5.90
N ILE A 228 18.02 0.17 -6.26
CA ILE A 228 17.48 1.18 -5.37
C ILE A 228 16.01 1.41 -5.71
N HIS A 229 15.14 1.33 -4.71
CA HIS A 229 13.72 1.65 -4.86
C HIS A 229 13.54 3.17 -5.00
N THR A 230 12.77 3.59 -5.98
CA THR A 230 12.44 5.00 -6.20
C THR A 230 10.98 5.32 -5.87
N THR A 231 10.16 4.28 -5.70
CA THR A 231 8.80 4.36 -5.15
C THR A 231 8.70 3.59 -3.83
N PRO A 232 7.62 3.75 -3.04
CA PRO A 232 7.40 2.91 -1.84
C PRO A 232 7.44 1.42 -2.18
N THR A 233 8.10 0.63 -1.34
CA THR A 233 8.24 -0.83 -1.54
C THR A 233 6.98 -1.61 -1.21
N GLU A 234 6.03 -1.00 -0.50
CA GLU A 234 4.73 -1.57 -0.14
C GLU A 234 3.63 -0.55 -0.42
N VAL A 235 2.57 -1.01 -1.08
CA VAL A 235 1.38 -0.20 -1.38
C VAL A 235 0.14 -1.00 -0.99
N GLN A 236 -0.78 -0.35 -0.29
CA GLN A 236 -2.10 -0.90 0.00
C GLN A 236 -3.12 -0.34 -0.98
N VAL A 237 -3.99 -1.21 -1.49
CA VAL A 237 -5.08 -0.86 -2.39
C VAL A 237 -6.38 -1.46 -1.89
N GLU A 238 -7.48 -0.78 -2.10
CA GLU A 238 -8.83 -1.28 -1.86
C GLU A 238 -9.44 -1.68 -3.21
N VAL A 239 -9.68 -2.98 -3.39
CA VAL A 239 -10.25 -3.51 -4.63
C VAL A 239 -11.76 -3.47 -4.53
N GLU A 240 -12.40 -2.68 -5.38
CA GLU A 240 -13.84 -2.59 -5.51
C GLU A 240 -14.37 -3.46 -6.67
N THR A 241 -15.69 -3.72 -6.66
CA THR A 241 -16.35 -4.56 -7.68
C THR A 241 -16.20 -3.93 -9.06
N ASP A 242 -15.71 -4.72 -10.01
CA ASP A 242 -15.51 -4.34 -11.42
C ASP A 242 -14.54 -3.17 -11.67
N TYR A 243 -13.87 -2.68 -10.63
CA TYR A 243 -12.81 -1.69 -10.75
C TYR A 243 -11.44 -2.33 -10.96
N THR A 244 -10.55 -1.54 -11.57
CA THR A 244 -9.15 -1.91 -11.75
C THR A 244 -8.27 -1.00 -10.92
N GLU A 245 -7.62 -1.56 -9.91
CA GLU A 245 -6.58 -0.88 -9.15
C GLU A 245 -5.23 -1.15 -9.81
N SER A 246 -4.50 -0.09 -10.12
CA SER A 246 -3.20 -0.17 -10.78
C SER A 246 -2.11 0.40 -9.89
N VAL A 247 -1.07 -0.39 -9.64
CA VAL A 247 0.09 0.01 -8.85
C VAL A 247 1.34 -0.13 -9.70
N THR A 248 2.13 0.94 -9.72
CA THR A 248 3.39 1.00 -10.47
C THR A 248 4.55 1.20 -9.50
N PHE A 249 5.56 0.33 -9.59
CA PHE A 249 6.78 0.40 -8.78
C PHE A 249 7.97 0.81 -9.64
N GLY A 250 8.75 1.78 -9.17
CA GLY A 250 9.95 2.27 -9.83
C GLY A 250 11.22 1.85 -9.10
N ASN A 251 12.21 1.42 -9.86
CA ASN A 251 13.57 1.19 -9.36
C ASN A 251 14.62 1.66 -10.36
N VAL A 252 15.78 2.01 -9.85
CA VAL A 252 16.99 2.25 -10.63
C VAL A 252 18.11 1.36 -10.10
N CYS A 253 19.03 0.97 -10.95
CA CYS A 253 20.25 0.30 -10.51
C CYS A 253 21.47 1.22 -10.61
N THR A 254 22.45 0.96 -9.75
CA THR A 254 23.72 1.67 -9.73
C THR A 254 24.87 0.81 -10.24
N GLY A 255 25.90 1.49 -10.78
CA GLY A 255 27.07 0.84 -11.33
C GLY A 255 28.20 1.80 -11.66
N ALA A 256 28.93 1.46 -12.69
CA ALA A 256 30.06 2.25 -13.19
C ALA A 256 29.62 3.52 -13.90
N GLY A 257 30.38 4.61 -13.76
CA GLY A 257 30.13 5.91 -14.42
C GLY A 257 31.40 6.57 -14.99
N GLY A 258 32.53 5.82 -15.09
CA GLY A 258 33.77 6.26 -15.69
C GLY A 258 34.79 6.90 -14.75
N GLY A 259 34.51 6.96 -13.43
CA GLY A 259 35.39 7.59 -12.45
C GLY A 259 36.81 7.02 -12.40
N LEU A 260 37.80 7.87 -12.23
CA LEU A 260 39.20 7.54 -12.07
C LEU A 260 39.71 8.10 -10.73
N THR A 261 40.47 7.29 -10.01
CA THR A 261 40.89 7.54 -8.63
C THR A 261 42.00 8.58 -8.48
N LEU A 262 42.24 9.02 -7.23
CA LEU A 262 43.43 9.80 -6.83
C LEU A 262 44.71 9.13 -7.36
N GLY A 263 44.80 7.80 -7.26
CA GLY A 263 45.97 7.03 -7.73
C GLY A 263 46.16 7.13 -9.23
N TYR A 264 45.10 7.19 -10.03
CA TYR A 264 45.21 7.42 -11.46
C TYR A 264 45.79 8.79 -11.77
N TRP A 265 45.26 9.85 -11.19
CA TRP A 265 45.71 11.25 -11.44
C TRP A 265 47.10 11.53 -10.87
N SER A 266 47.52 10.78 -9.84
CA SER A 266 48.89 10.91 -9.29
C SER A 266 49.95 10.09 -10.04
N ASN A 267 49.57 9.21 -10.94
CA ASN A 267 50.51 8.36 -11.71
C ASN A 267 50.84 8.93 -13.08
N PRO A 268 51.86 8.41 -13.79
CA PRO A 268 52.29 8.96 -15.09
C PRO A 268 51.17 8.98 -16.17
N ASN A 269 50.18 8.09 -16.09
CA ASN A 269 49.10 8.06 -17.09
C ASN A 269 48.16 9.26 -16.93
N GLY A 270 47.73 9.54 -15.69
CA GLY A 270 46.94 10.72 -15.37
C GLY A 270 47.71 12.01 -15.66
N GLN A 271 48.96 12.08 -15.19
CA GLN A 271 49.82 13.29 -15.41
C GLN A 271 50.03 13.64 -16.89
N LYS A 272 50.00 12.65 -17.81
CA LYS A 272 50.08 12.94 -19.25
C LYS A 272 48.88 13.72 -19.78
N LEU A 273 47.74 13.54 -19.20
CA LEU A 273 46.50 14.21 -19.59
C LEU A 273 46.41 15.63 -19.05
N GLU A 274 47.02 15.90 -17.88
CA GLU A 274 46.93 17.20 -17.20
C GLU A 274 47.46 18.34 -18.04
N THR A 275 46.70 19.44 -18.08
CA THR A 275 46.97 20.66 -18.86
C THR A 275 46.95 21.91 -17.98
N ASN A 276 47.42 23.05 -18.50
CA ASN A 276 47.33 24.34 -17.77
C ASN A 276 45.88 24.74 -17.47
N SER A 277 44.93 24.42 -18.34
CA SER A 277 43.52 24.72 -18.11
C SER A 277 42.94 23.91 -16.90
N ASP A 278 43.42 22.68 -16.68
CA ASP A 278 43.02 21.89 -15.53
C ASP A 278 43.48 22.54 -14.22
N PHE A 279 44.74 22.99 -14.19
CA PHE A 279 45.30 23.69 -13.03
C PHE A 279 44.61 25.04 -12.76
N THR A 280 44.23 25.77 -13.80
CA THR A 280 43.37 26.95 -13.63
C THR A 280 42.04 26.60 -13.01
N ALA A 281 41.39 25.52 -13.46
CA ALA A 281 40.10 25.04 -12.91
C ALA A 281 40.25 24.50 -11.48
N LEU A 282 41.35 23.84 -11.13
CA LEU A 282 41.62 23.36 -9.78
C LEU A 282 41.91 24.51 -8.81
N THR A 283 42.67 25.53 -9.23
CA THR A 283 42.97 26.75 -8.43
C THR A 283 41.70 27.55 -8.12
N ALA A 284 40.69 27.47 -8.98
CA ALA A 284 39.39 28.11 -8.76
C ALA A 284 38.51 27.40 -7.68
N LEU A 285 38.91 26.20 -7.21
CA LEU A 285 38.29 25.52 -6.12
C LEU A 285 38.89 25.91 -4.76
N ASN A 286 38.14 25.71 -3.68
CA ASN A 286 38.58 25.96 -2.30
C ASN A 286 39.40 24.78 -1.74
N LEU A 287 40.33 24.23 -2.51
CA LEU A 287 41.15 23.10 -2.07
C LEU A 287 42.08 23.51 -0.93
N VAL A 288 42.28 22.62 0.03
CA VAL A 288 43.13 22.90 1.20
C VAL A 288 44.17 21.81 1.44
N THR A 289 45.33 22.27 1.94
CA THR A 289 46.42 21.40 2.41
C THR A 289 46.06 20.67 3.70
N GLY A 290 46.90 19.75 4.18
CA GLY A 290 46.77 19.11 5.47
C GLY A 290 46.72 20.07 6.66
N GLN A 291 47.26 21.31 6.52
CA GLN A 291 47.21 22.37 7.52
C GLN A 291 45.98 23.26 7.43
N GLY A 292 45.08 23.02 6.47
CA GLY A 292 43.89 23.86 6.25
C GLY A 292 44.16 25.19 5.53
N THR A 293 45.32 25.34 4.90
CA THR A 293 45.66 26.48 4.05
C THR A 293 45.30 26.20 2.58
N ALA A 294 45.02 27.25 1.80
CA ALA A 294 44.70 27.11 0.37
C ALA A 294 45.75 26.28 -0.38
N GLN A 295 45.29 25.40 -1.28
CA GLN A 295 46.13 24.68 -2.23
C GLN A 295 45.95 25.25 -3.62
N ASP A 296 46.96 26.02 -4.06
CA ASP A 296 46.98 26.63 -5.39
C ASP A 296 47.97 25.95 -6.32
N PHE A 297 47.77 26.13 -7.64
CA PHE A 297 48.62 25.62 -8.71
C PHE A 297 49.04 26.76 -9.64
N MET A 298 49.99 27.61 -9.17
CA MET A 298 50.43 28.83 -9.81
C MET A 298 51.77 28.70 -10.52
N GLY A 299 52.33 27.49 -10.58
CA GLY A 299 53.63 27.23 -11.19
C GLY A 299 53.56 26.97 -12.70
N THR A 300 54.70 26.59 -13.28
CA THR A 300 54.75 26.01 -14.64
C THR A 300 53.98 24.67 -14.67
N LEU A 301 53.61 24.22 -15.87
CA LEU A 301 52.91 22.93 -16.03
C LEU A 301 53.62 21.78 -15.30
N ALA A 302 54.96 21.68 -15.43
CA ALA A 302 55.72 20.62 -14.76
C ALA A 302 55.72 20.75 -13.21
N GLN A 303 55.78 21.98 -12.71
CA GLN A 303 55.68 22.23 -11.27
C GLN A 303 54.28 21.88 -10.73
N ASN A 304 53.22 22.30 -11.44
CA ASN A 304 51.86 22.03 -11.07
C ASN A 304 51.55 20.52 -11.08
N LYS A 305 52.01 19.75 -12.06
CA LYS A 305 51.91 18.27 -12.07
C LYS A 305 52.58 17.66 -10.86
N THR A 306 53.75 18.11 -10.52
CA THR A 306 54.47 17.63 -9.32
C THR A 306 53.70 17.99 -8.01
N SER A 307 53.19 19.25 -7.95
CA SER A 307 52.41 19.72 -6.82
C SER A 307 51.14 18.95 -6.65
N LEU A 308 50.35 18.73 -7.72
CA LEU A 308 49.12 17.93 -7.67
C LEU A 308 49.40 16.50 -7.23
N ARG A 309 50.41 15.85 -7.83
CA ARG A 309 50.82 14.49 -7.42
C ARG A 309 51.10 14.41 -5.93
N ASN A 310 51.89 15.36 -5.41
CA ASN A 310 52.25 15.36 -3.98
C ASN A 310 51.03 15.66 -3.09
N PHE A 311 50.15 16.55 -3.53
CA PHE A 311 48.91 16.88 -2.87
C PHE A 311 47.98 15.64 -2.78
N LEU A 312 47.74 14.94 -3.89
CA LEU A 312 46.89 13.78 -3.93
C LEU A 312 47.44 12.60 -3.08
N LEU A 313 48.77 12.36 -3.17
CA LEU A 313 49.44 11.31 -2.41
C LEU A 313 49.60 11.63 -0.91
N GLY A 314 49.70 12.91 -0.56
CA GLY A 314 49.86 13.40 0.81
C GLY A 314 48.57 13.59 1.56
N ALA A 315 47.40 13.49 0.88
CA ALA A 315 46.10 13.71 1.47
C ALA A 315 45.82 12.64 2.56
N ASN A 316 45.39 13.10 3.72
CA ASN A 316 45.10 12.20 4.83
C ASN A 316 43.96 12.72 5.72
N ALA A 317 43.38 11.82 6.50
CA ALA A 317 42.21 12.11 7.32
C ALA A 317 42.54 12.84 8.66
N THR A 318 43.78 13.23 8.91
CA THR A 318 44.13 14.07 10.08
C THR A 318 43.31 15.38 10.00
N ASN A 319 43.27 15.97 8.80
CA ASN A 319 42.34 17.02 8.42
C ASN A 319 41.39 16.49 7.36
N MET A 320 40.08 16.34 7.66
CA MET A 320 39.12 15.79 6.69
C MET A 320 38.92 16.70 5.49
N ALA A 321 39.04 18.03 5.67
CA ALA A 321 39.00 18.98 4.57
C ALA A 321 40.09 18.72 3.52
N ASN A 322 41.28 18.27 3.93
CA ASN A 322 42.34 17.89 2.98
C ASN A 322 42.00 16.62 2.19
N MET A 323 41.42 15.59 2.83
CA MET A 323 40.94 14.39 2.12
C MET A 323 39.79 14.71 1.16
N LEU A 324 38.84 15.55 1.59
CA LEU A 324 37.75 16.02 0.73
C LEU A 324 38.28 16.78 -0.49
N SER A 325 39.26 17.66 -0.27
CA SER A 325 39.92 18.43 -1.33
C SER A 325 40.55 17.55 -2.39
N ALA A 326 41.25 16.48 -1.97
CA ALA A 326 41.87 15.54 -2.89
C ALA A 326 40.83 14.78 -3.73
N GLN A 327 39.73 14.32 -3.12
CA GLN A 327 38.66 13.64 -3.85
C GLN A 327 37.93 14.61 -4.80
N LEU A 328 37.70 15.86 -4.38
CA LEU A 328 37.10 16.88 -5.22
C LEU A 328 37.99 17.20 -6.44
N ALA A 329 39.32 17.33 -6.24
CA ALA A 329 40.27 17.59 -7.31
C ALA A 329 40.27 16.45 -8.37
N ALA A 330 40.26 15.20 -7.92
CA ALA A 330 40.16 14.04 -8.82
C ALA A 330 38.84 14.00 -9.59
N MET A 331 37.70 14.23 -8.93
CA MET A 331 36.39 14.29 -9.59
C MET A 331 36.32 15.45 -10.59
N LYS A 332 36.88 16.61 -10.25
CA LYS A 332 36.94 17.73 -11.17
C LYS A 332 37.70 17.39 -12.44
N LEU A 333 38.84 16.70 -12.33
CA LEU A 333 39.62 16.21 -13.48
C LEU A 333 38.84 15.16 -14.28
N ASN A 334 38.14 14.23 -13.61
CA ASN A 334 37.27 13.23 -14.27
C ASN A 334 36.22 13.91 -15.15
N VAL A 335 35.60 14.99 -14.67
CA VAL A 335 34.59 15.72 -15.42
C VAL A 335 35.25 16.56 -16.57
N LEU A 336 36.37 17.24 -16.32
CA LEU A 336 37.06 18.05 -17.33
C LEU A 336 37.53 17.21 -18.51
N HIS A 337 37.96 15.98 -18.25
CA HIS A 337 38.43 15.06 -19.29
C HIS A 337 37.31 14.14 -19.86
N GLY A 338 36.05 14.33 -19.45
CA GLY A 338 34.92 13.61 -20.00
C GLY A 338 34.84 12.14 -19.57
N PHE A 339 35.62 11.72 -18.57
CA PHE A 339 35.49 10.37 -17.98
C PHE A 339 34.19 10.22 -17.20
N VAL A 340 33.77 11.28 -16.52
CA VAL A 340 32.49 11.36 -15.79
C VAL A 340 31.65 12.49 -16.37
N ASN A 341 30.38 12.18 -16.63
CA ASN A 341 29.42 13.22 -16.97
C ASN A 341 29.02 13.99 -15.69
N GLY A 342 29.22 15.32 -15.68
CA GLY A 342 28.89 16.15 -14.52
C GLY A 342 27.40 16.15 -14.13
N SER A 343 26.48 15.82 -15.06
CA SER A 343 25.05 15.67 -14.78
C SER A 343 24.64 14.23 -14.39
N ALA A 344 25.58 13.27 -14.40
CA ALA A 344 25.29 11.91 -13.93
C ALA A 344 24.90 11.91 -12.45
N LEU A 345 23.88 11.12 -12.11
CA LEU A 345 23.44 10.95 -10.73
C LEU A 345 24.24 9.87 -10.03
N VAL A 346 24.57 10.11 -8.77
CA VAL A 346 25.13 9.13 -7.85
C VAL A 346 24.22 8.94 -6.65
N TYR A 347 24.11 7.69 -6.17
CA TYR A 347 23.37 7.36 -4.96
C TYR A 347 24.25 7.60 -3.74
N ALA A 348 23.90 8.58 -2.92
CA ALA A 348 24.64 9.02 -1.73
C ALA A 348 23.69 9.44 -0.60
N PRO A 349 22.82 8.54 -0.10
CA PRO A 349 21.73 8.88 0.84
C PRO A 349 22.24 9.43 2.19
N ALA A 350 23.47 9.08 2.58
CA ALA A 350 24.09 9.58 3.79
C ALA A 350 24.24 11.12 3.82
N LEU A 351 24.25 11.78 2.66
CA LEU A 351 24.31 13.24 2.54
C LEU A 351 23.07 13.94 3.10
N SER A 352 21.96 13.23 3.29
CA SER A 352 20.73 13.78 3.90
C SER A 352 20.95 14.29 5.32
N ALA A 353 21.81 13.62 6.08
CA ALA A 353 22.16 14.02 7.46
C ALA A 353 22.88 15.38 7.53
N CYS A 354 23.44 15.85 6.41
CA CYS A 354 24.17 17.11 6.31
C CYS A 354 23.38 18.23 5.63
N GLY A 355 22.12 17.97 5.25
CA GLY A 355 21.31 18.96 4.54
C GLY A 355 21.91 19.40 3.20
N THR A 356 22.58 18.48 2.49
CA THR A 356 23.33 18.78 1.27
C THR A 356 22.40 19.29 0.17
N ALA A 357 22.66 20.48 -0.34
CA ALA A 357 21.91 21.07 -1.45
C ALA A 357 22.04 20.22 -2.73
N GLY A 358 20.95 20.10 -3.49
CA GLY A 358 20.91 19.28 -4.71
C GLY A 358 20.67 17.79 -4.47
N LEU A 359 20.66 17.32 -3.23
CA LEU A 359 20.30 15.95 -2.90
C LEU A 359 18.78 15.75 -3.03
N SER A 360 18.35 14.78 -3.82
CA SER A 360 16.94 14.41 -3.90
C SER A 360 16.45 13.71 -2.61
N SER A 361 15.14 13.68 -2.39
CA SER A 361 14.53 12.94 -1.27
C SER A 361 14.79 11.43 -1.32
N LEU A 362 15.15 10.90 -2.49
CA LEU A 362 15.51 9.51 -2.73
C LEU A 362 17.01 9.22 -2.54
N GLY A 363 17.80 10.24 -2.22
CA GLY A 363 19.23 10.08 -1.94
C GLY A 363 20.15 10.16 -3.16
N PHE A 364 19.68 10.71 -4.28
CA PHE A 364 20.47 10.92 -5.49
C PHE A 364 20.92 12.37 -5.62
N ILE A 365 22.13 12.58 -6.13
CA ILE A 365 22.71 13.90 -6.37
C ILE A 365 23.51 13.88 -7.69
N SER A 366 23.49 14.97 -8.45
CA SER A 366 24.36 15.07 -9.61
C SER A 366 25.83 15.27 -9.18
N ILE A 367 26.76 14.82 -10.02
CA ILE A 367 28.20 15.04 -9.77
C ILE A 367 28.54 16.54 -9.67
N ASN A 368 27.90 17.39 -10.48
CA ASN A 368 28.10 18.83 -10.41
C ASN A 368 27.63 19.41 -9.06
N ASP A 369 26.46 19.01 -8.58
CA ASP A 369 25.94 19.47 -7.29
C ASP A 369 26.78 18.92 -6.13
N LEU A 370 27.22 17.66 -6.20
CA LEU A 370 28.12 17.05 -5.23
C LEU A 370 29.45 17.80 -5.14
N MET A 371 30.06 18.12 -6.30
CA MET A 371 31.29 18.95 -6.34
C MET A 371 31.06 20.34 -5.78
N THR A 372 29.91 20.97 -6.09
CA THR A 372 29.52 22.27 -5.56
C THR A 372 29.38 22.26 -4.05
N ALA A 373 28.70 21.27 -3.51
CA ALA A 373 28.53 21.11 -2.06
C ALA A 373 29.86 20.85 -1.36
N ALA A 374 30.73 20.02 -1.94
CA ALA A 374 32.08 19.78 -1.42
C ALA A 374 32.92 21.06 -1.42
N ASN A 375 32.92 21.82 -2.53
CA ASN A 375 33.64 23.06 -2.64
C ASN A 375 33.16 24.13 -1.64
N GLN A 376 31.84 24.24 -1.43
CA GLN A 376 31.24 25.13 -0.43
C GLN A 376 31.65 24.75 0.97
N SER A 377 31.61 23.45 1.30
CA SER A 377 32.03 22.96 2.63
C SER A 377 33.50 23.22 2.90
N LEU A 378 34.37 23.18 1.90
CA LEU A 378 35.79 23.55 2.04
C LEU A 378 36.00 25.04 2.25
N PHE A 379 35.18 25.89 1.61
CA PHE A 379 35.20 27.33 1.82
C PHE A 379 34.81 27.67 3.26
N ASP A 380 33.72 27.10 3.75
CA ASP A 380 33.18 27.38 5.08
C ASP A 380 34.04 26.77 6.21
N HIS A 381 34.61 25.58 5.98
CA HIS A 381 35.31 24.78 6.98
C HIS A 381 36.64 24.22 6.45
N PRO A 382 37.67 25.07 6.22
CA PRO A 382 38.93 24.65 5.59
C PRO A 382 39.80 23.76 6.48
N ASN A 383 39.47 23.61 7.78
CA ASN A 383 40.23 22.81 8.71
C ASN A 383 39.31 22.04 9.66
N THR A 384 39.19 20.71 9.45
CA THR A 384 38.28 19.84 10.19
C THR A 384 39.01 18.61 10.77
N PRO A 385 39.88 18.83 11.81
CA PRO A 385 40.55 17.74 12.51
C PRO A 385 39.54 16.90 13.30
N VAL A 386 40.02 15.82 13.93
CA VAL A 386 39.23 15.00 14.85
C VAL A 386 38.61 15.87 15.95
N GLY A 387 37.29 15.73 16.20
CA GLY A 387 36.55 16.52 17.18
C GLY A 387 35.91 17.79 16.63
N ASN A 388 36.20 18.19 15.38
CA ASN A 388 35.49 19.29 14.73
C ASN A 388 34.05 18.85 14.37
N PRO A 389 33.01 19.67 14.67
CA PRO A 389 31.59 19.31 14.41
C PRO A 389 31.28 19.09 12.92
N ASP A 390 31.95 19.82 12.02
CA ASP A 390 31.69 19.77 10.58
C ASP A 390 32.40 18.62 9.88
N ARG A 391 33.31 17.94 10.61
CA ARG A 391 34.09 16.82 10.08
C ARG A 391 33.25 15.69 9.52
N ALA A 392 32.15 15.32 10.22
CA ALA A 392 31.30 14.20 9.81
C ALA A 392 30.64 14.46 8.44
N CYS A 393 30.20 15.70 8.20
CA CYS A 393 29.61 16.08 6.91
C CYS A 393 30.66 16.12 5.79
N GLN A 394 31.87 16.61 6.06
CA GLN A 394 32.96 16.53 5.10
C GLN A 394 33.38 15.09 4.79
N GLU A 395 33.37 14.20 5.78
CA GLU A 395 33.64 12.79 5.56
C GLU A 395 32.58 12.15 4.67
N THR A 396 31.29 12.50 4.85
CA THR A 396 30.20 12.00 4.01
C THR A 396 30.34 12.50 2.57
N LEU A 397 30.63 13.79 2.34
CA LEU A 397 30.92 14.35 1.02
C LEU A 397 32.15 13.68 0.38
N LYS A 398 33.23 13.50 1.17
CA LYS A 398 34.43 12.78 0.72
C LYS A 398 34.12 11.37 0.31
N ASN A 399 33.32 10.63 1.08
CA ASN A 399 32.93 9.24 0.75
C ASN A 399 32.13 9.17 -0.56
N ALA A 400 31.16 10.08 -0.78
CA ALA A 400 30.39 10.14 -2.02
C ALA A 400 31.27 10.42 -3.26
N LEU A 401 32.21 11.35 -3.15
CA LEU A 401 33.19 11.63 -4.23
C LEU A 401 34.16 10.46 -4.42
N ASP A 402 34.60 9.82 -3.34
CA ASP A 402 35.50 8.64 -3.40
C ASP A 402 34.83 7.48 -4.11
N ASP A 403 33.56 7.16 -3.80
CA ASP A 403 32.79 6.14 -4.49
C ASP A 403 32.66 6.46 -5.99
N GLY A 404 32.34 7.70 -6.35
CA GLY A 404 32.32 8.16 -7.73
C GLY A 404 33.68 8.04 -8.43
N ASN A 405 34.78 8.45 -7.78
CA ASN A 405 36.13 8.31 -8.28
C ASN A 405 36.57 6.82 -8.41
N ASN A 406 36.02 5.94 -7.57
CA ASN A 406 36.19 4.50 -7.66
C ASN A 406 35.19 3.83 -8.61
N ASN A 407 34.51 4.62 -9.43
CA ASN A 407 33.61 4.13 -10.47
C ASN A 407 32.40 3.35 -9.92
N LYS A 408 31.78 3.85 -8.84
CA LYS A 408 30.68 3.21 -8.12
C LYS A 408 29.50 4.16 -7.95
N ASN A 409 28.33 3.58 -7.69
CA ASN A 409 27.12 4.26 -7.29
C ASN A 409 26.49 5.21 -8.33
N PHE A 410 26.92 5.20 -9.59
CA PHE A 410 26.27 5.94 -10.65
C PHE A 410 24.99 5.24 -11.10
N THR A 411 23.91 6.01 -11.28
CA THR A 411 22.70 5.49 -11.92
C THR A 411 23.04 4.99 -13.32
N GLN A 412 22.47 3.85 -13.70
CA GLN A 412 22.64 3.30 -15.02
C GLN A 412 21.54 3.79 -15.96
N SER A 413 21.81 3.94 -17.24
CA SER A 413 20.84 4.38 -18.25
C SER A 413 19.87 3.27 -18.68
N SER A 414 20.13 2.04 -18.28
CA SER A 414 19.33 0.84 -18.59
C SER A 414 19.34 -0.15 -17.44
N PRO A 415 18.31 -1.01 -17.32
CA PRO A 415 18.22 -1.97 -16.25
C PRO A 415 19.44 -2.90 -16.15
N CYS A 416 19.95 -3.09 -14.93
CA CYS A 416 20.93 -4.12 -14.63
C CYS A 416 20.27 -5.50 -14.56
N THR A 417 21.05 -6.54 -14.55
CA THR A 417 20.57 -7.91 -14.26
C THR A 417 20.06 -7.99 -12.83
N PHE A 418 19.06 -8.84 -12.62
CA PHE A 418 18.52 -9.12 -11.29
C PHE A 418 18.07 -10.57 -11.19
N THR A 419 18.13 -11.11 -9.99
CA THR A 419 17.65 -12.46 -9.64
C THR A 419 16.91 -12.41 -8.31
N PHE A 420 16.06 -13.40 -8.07
CA PHE A 420 15.37 -13.56 -6.79
C PHE A 420 15.73 -14.92 -6.20
N GLY A 421 15.96 -14.95 -4.90
CA GLY A 421 16.07 -16.19 -4.16
C GLY A 421 14.75 -16.97 -4.16
N ASP A 422 14.82 -18.30 -4.00
CA ASP A 422 13.66 -19.20 -3.91
C ASP A 422 12.83 -18.95 -2.64
#